data_7ab4248dc76420fda4ad4384f03df4da
#
_entry.id   7ab4248dc76420fda4ad4384f03df4da
#
_cell.length_a   1.000
_cell.length_b   1.000
_cell.length_c   1.000
_cell.angle_alpha   90.00
_cell.angle_beta   90.00
_cell.angle_gamma   90.00
#
_symmetry.space_group_name_H-M   'P 1'
#
loop_
_entity.id
_entity.type
_entity.pdbx_description
1 polymer ?
#
loop_
_entity_poly.entity_id
_entity_poly.type
_entity_poly.pdbx_seq_one_letter_code
_entity_poly.pdbx_strand_id
1 'polypeptide(L)'
;MKTNRSSGNLMWERAIKAIPGGNGLLSKRPDRYAPDIWPSYFSKSSGVKVTDLDGNIFIDMAQMGIGSAILGYAHPELVKSVSDVIKDGVNCTLNAPEEVMLAEKLLDLNPFAGGVRFAKSGGEAMAIAVRIARAKTGKDKVLFSGYHGWSDWYLATNLSNKDGLDDHLIPGLSARGVPSGLANTAIPFTYNDIENFEKTVNANLDAGVICLEGARYDFPSQEFLESVSRLAKKHNMVVISDEITSGWRMTDGGVYKINGFEPDIVVYAKAMGGGFAISAVVGSEEVMHSAQDTFMSSTMWTERVGFVAALTT
;
A
#
# COMPACT_ATOMS: atom_id res chain seq x y z
N MET A 1 -8.20 -17.29 41.34
CA MET A 1 -9.31 -16.99 40.42
C MET A 1 -8.96 -17.55 39.08
N LYS A 2 -9.70 -18.51 38.53
CA LYS A 2 -9.54 -18.90 37.13
C LYS A 2 -10.04 -17.71 36.29
N THR A 3 -9.15 -16.92 35.68
CA THR A 3 -9.53 -15.95 34.69
C THR A 3 -10.19 -16.70 33.54
N ASN A 4 -11.48 -16.48 33.36
CA ASN A 4 -12.24 -17.07 32.27
C ASN A 4 -11.70 -16.39 31.00
N ARG A 5 -10.75 -17.06 30.32
CA ARG A 5 -10.13 -16.50 29.10
C ARG A 5 -11.16 -16.45 27.99
N SER A 6 -11.19 -15.34 27.25
CA SER A 6 -12.08 -15.19 26.11
C SER A 6 -11.75 -16.20 25.00
N SER A 7 -12.73 -16.55 24.18
CA SER A 7 -12.53 -17.40 22.99
C SER A 7 -11.50 -16.80 22.03
N GLY A 8 -11.42 -15.47 21.96
CA GLY A 8 -10.41 -14.75 21.18
C GLY A 8 -8.98 -15.01 21.68
N ASN A 9 -8.76 -15.00 23.01
CA ASN A 9 -7.44 -15.28 23.60
C ASN A 9 -7.04 -16.73 23.39
N LEU A 10 -7.96 -17.68 23.54
CA LEU A 10 -7.70 -19.10 23.26
C LEU A 10 -7.35 -19.33 21.77
N MET A 11 -8.02 -18.63 20.86
CA MET A 11 -7.72 -18.69 19.44
C MET A 11 -6.32 -18.10 19.14
N TRP A 12 -5.94 -17.00 19.80
CA TRP A 12 -4.63 -16.40 19.66
C TRP A 12 -3.49 -17.34 20.10
N GLU A 13 -3.67 -18.06 21.22
CA GLU A 13 -2.72 -19.09 21.67
C GLU A 13 -2.51 -20.20 20.60
N ARG A 14 -3.57 -20.58 19.91
CA ARG A 14 -3.48 -21.53 18.78
C ARG A 14 -2.76 -20.91 17.59
N ALA A 15 -3.07 -19.63 17.28
CA ALA A 15 -2.46 -18.91 16.17
C ALA A 15 -0.94 -18.80 16.32
N ILE A 16 -0.43 -18.45 17.49
CA ILE A 16 1.02 -18.35 17.77
C ILE A 16 1.75 -19.68 17.48
N LYS A 17 1.08 -20.81 17.74
CA LYS A 17 1.66 -22.14 17.49
C LYS A 17 1.68 -22.53 16.01
N ALA A 18 0.70 -22.05 15.24
CA ALA A 18 0.50 -22.46 13.83
C ALA A 18 1.05 -21.43 12.83
N ILE A 19 1.08 -20.16 13.22
CA ILE A 19 1.43 -19.04 12.35
C ILE A 19 2.57 -18.27 13.00
N PRO A 20 3.76 -18.19 12.39
CA PRO A 20 4.86 -17.37 12.90
C PRO A 20 4.39 -15.92 13.16
N GLY A 21 4.53 -15.44 14.41
CA GLY A 21 4.04 -14.13 14.83
C GLY A 21 2.52 -14.03 15.05
N GLY A 22 1.77 -15.15 14.96
CA GLY A 22 0.34 -15.24 15.23
C GLY A 22 -0.58 -14.76 14.10
N ASN A 23 -0.15 -13.82 13.30
CA ASN A 23 -0.81 -13.40 12.05
C ASN A 23 0.17 -12.71 11.11
N GLY A 24 -0.25 -12.43 9.87
CA GLY A 24 0.58 -11.78 8.85
C GLY A 24 0.59 -10.24 8.91
N LEU A 25 -0.13 -9.61 9.85
CA LEU A 25 -0.23 -8.14 9.92
C LEU A 25 0.08 -7.62 11.33
N LEU A 26 1.17 -6.86 11.45
CA LEU A 26 1.63 -6.30 12.72
C LEU A 26 0.54 -5.50 13.44
N SER A 27 -0.23 -4.69 12.72
CA SER A 27 -1.30 -3.84 13.24
C SER A 27 -2.54 -4.59 13.74
N LYS A 28 -2.59 -5.93 13.64
CA LYS A 28 -3.67 -6.77 14.19
C LYS A 28 -3.21 -7.64 15.35
N ARG A 29 -1.97 -7.49 15.82
CA ARG A 29 -1.44 -8.28 16.92
C ARG A 29 -1.97 -7.76 18.27
N PRO A 30 -2.58 -8.63 19.10
CA PRO A 30 -3.15 -8.22 20.39
C PRO A 30 -2.13 -7.60 21.36
N ASP A 31 -0.88 -8.06 21.30
CA ASP A 31 0.23 -7.55 22.13
C ASP A 31 0.61 -6.08 21.83
N ARG A 32 0.09 -5.51 20.74
CA ARG A 32 0.23 -4.08 20.41
C ARG A 32 -0.82 -3.19 21.06
N TYR A 33 -1.85 -3.79 21.67
CA TYR A 33 -2.97 -3.07 22.29
C TYR A 33 -3.07 -3.43 23.78
N ALA A 34 -4.06 -4.26 24.13
CA ALA A 34 -4.30 -4.75 25.50
C ALA A 34 -4.37 -6.28 25.45
N PRO A 35 -3.25 -7.00 25.59
CA PRO A 35 -3.14 -8.42 25.28
C PRO A 35 -4.21 -9.32 25.91
N ASP A 36 -4.59 -9.04 27.15
CA ASP A 36 -5.56 -9.85 27.89
C ASP A 36 -7.01 -9.41 27.73
N ILE A 37 -7.26 -8.23 27.18
CA ILE A 37 -8.57 -7.59 27.06
C ILE A 37 -9.02 -7.47 25.62
N TRP A 38 -8.06 -7.29 24.68
CA TRP A 38 -8.34 -7.06 23.27
C TRP A 38 -9.07 -8.23 22.63
N PRO A 39 -10.24 -8.02 21.97
CA PRO A 39 -11.00 -9.08 21.30
C PRO A 39 -10.31 -9.46 19.99
N SER A 40 -9.33 -10.35 20.07
CA SER A 40 -8.36 -10.64 19.01
C SER A 40 -8.97 -11.17 17.70
N TYR A 41 -10.20 -11.72 17.74
CA TYR A 41 -10.88 -12.34 16.61
C TYR A 41 -12.34 -11.94 16.54
N PHE A 42 -12.83 -11.77 15.31
CA PHE A 42 -14.25 -11.47 15.05
C PHE A 42 -14.96 -12.65 14.41
N SER A 43 -16.25 -12.78 14.67
CA SER A 43 -17.17 -13.70 14.01
C SER A 43 -17.99 -13.00 12.92
N LYS A 44 -18.30 -11.71 13.12
CA LYS A 44 -19.11 -10.90 12.20
C LYS A 44 -18.71 -9.43 12.30
N SER A 45 -18.82 -8.72 11.16
CA SER A 45 -18.72 -7.26 11.12
C SER A 45 -19.76 -6.68 10.17
N SER A 46 -20.33 -5.51 10.50
CA SER A 46 -21.32 -4.82 9.65
C SER A 46 -21.37 -3.33 9.98
N GLY A 47 -21.31 -2.46 9.00
CA GLY A 47 -21.18 -1.02 9.19
C GLY A 47 -19.94 -0.71 10.02
N VAL A 48 -20.12 -0.13 11.20
CA VAL A 48 -19.04 0.17 12.17
C VAL A 48 -18.94 -0.85 13.31
N LYS A 49 -19.79 -1.89 13.31
CA LYS A 49 -19.87 -2.85 14.40
C LYS A 49 -19.07 -4.10 14.11
N VAL A 50 -18.38 -4.60 15.13
CA VAL A 50 -17.64 -5.86 15.11
C VAL A 50 -18.13 -6.73 16.25
N THR A 51 -18.45 -7.99 15.97
CA THR A 51 -18.85 -8.99 16.96
C THR A 51 -17.68 -9.96 17.15
N ASP A 52 -17.22 -10.16 18.38
CA ASP A 52 -16.16 -11.11 18.69
C ASP A 52 -16.65 -12.57 18.69
N LEU A 53 -15.78 -13.52 19.07
CA LEU A 53 -16.12 -14.95 19.13
C LEU A 53 -17.02 -15.30 20.31
N ASP A 54 -17.14 -14.44 21.31
CA ASP A 54 -17.97 -14.62 22.49
C ASP A 54 -19.33 -13.90 22.35
N GLY A 55 -19.60 -13.25 21.19
CA GLY A 55 -20.84 -12.56 20.89
C GLY A 55 -20.88 -11.11 21.38
N ASN A 56 -19.80 -10.58 21.95
CA ASN A 56 -19.75 -9.17 22.35
C ASN A 56 -19.66 -8.27 21.13
N ILE A 57 -20.38 -7.13 21.17
CA ILE A 57 -20.44 -6.18 20.06
C ILE A 57 -19.65 -4.93 20.43
N PHE A 58 -18.73 -4.55 19.55
CA PHE A 58 -17.89 -3.35 19.66
C PHE A 58 -18.17 -2.40 18.49
N ILE A 59 -17.95 -1.11 18.73
CA ILE A 59 -17.83 -0.11 17.68
C ILE A 59 -16.34 0.00 17.33
N ASP A 60 -16.01 -0.22 16.06
CA ASP A 60 -14.63 -0.09 15.59
C ASP A 60 -14.27 1.40 15.42
N MET A 61 -13.55 1.93 16.41
CA MET A 61 -13.01 3.30 16.41
C MET A 61 -11.55 3.33 15.93
N ALA A 62 -10.98 2.18 15.55
CA ALA A 62 -9.70 2.10 14.87
C ALA A 62 -9.88 2.38 13.37
N GLN A 63 -8.83 2.28 12.60
CA GLN A 63 -8.91 2.42 11.14
C GLN A 63 -9.56 1.15 10.54
N MET A 64 -10.86 1.12 10.41
CA MET A 64 -11.69 -0.02 9.98
C MET A 64 -11.00 -0.89 8.91
N GLY A 65 -10.66 -2.15 9.28
CA GLY A 65 -9.88 -3.04 8.40
C GLY A 65 -8.48 -2.52 8.06
N ILE A 66 -7.86 -1.75 8.95
CA ILE A 66 -6.58 -1.04 8.76
C ILE A 66 -6.66 -0.12 7.52
N GLY A 67 -7.77 0.64 7.46
CA GLY A 67 -8.01 1.63 6.42
C GLY A 67 -8.55 1.07 5.09
N SER A 68 -8.93 -0.21 5.01
CA SER A 68 -9.44 -0.79 3.77
C SER A 68 -10.96 -0.72 3.63
N ALA A 69 -11.73 -0.75 4.74
CA ALA A 69 -13.19 -0.80 4.70
C ALA A 69 -13.82 0.62 4.68
N ILE A 70 -13.54 1.40 3.62
CA ILE A 70 -13.96 2.81 3.49
C ILE A 70 -15.49 2.98 3.52
N LEU A 71 -16.24 2.02 2.99
CA LEU A 71 -17.71 2.03 2.94
C LEU A 71 -18.35 1.45 4.21
N GLY A 72 -17.56 1.07 5.21
CA GLY A 72 -18.02 0.26 6.32
C GLY A 72 -17.95 -1.24 6.03
N TYR A 73 -18.05 -2.05 7.09
CA TYR A 73 -18.02 -3.50 6.97
C TYR A 73 -19.29 -4.05 6.30
N ALA A 74 -19.13 -5.05 5.43
CA ALA A 74 -20.20 -5.74 4.75
C ALA A 74 -21.22 -4.78 4.10
N HIS A 75 -20.71 -3.77 3.37
CA HIS A 75 -21.58 -2.83 2.62
C HIS A 75 -22.51 -3.60 1.66
N PRO A 76 -23.83 -3.37 1.68
CA PRO A 76 -24.79 -4.22 0.95
C PRO A 76 -24.54 -4.34 -0.55
N GLU A 77 -24.25 -3.23 -1.23
CA GLU A 77 -24.00 -3.24 -2.68
C GLU A 77 -22.70 -4.00 -2.99
N LEU A 78 -21.66 -3.79 -2.20
CA LEU A 78 -20.38 -4.48 -2.37
C LEU A 78 -20.52 -5.98 -2.14
N VAL A 79 -21.24 -6.39 -1.09
CA VAL A 79 -21.54 -7.80 -0.82
C VAL A 79 -22.32 -8.42 -1.98
N LYS A 80 -23.33 -7.71 -2.49
CA LYS A 80 -24.16 -8.18 -3.63
C LYS A 80 -23.28 -8.37 -4.88
N SER A 81 -22.56 -7.35 -5.31
CA SER A 81 -21.74 -7.39 -6.55
C SER A 81 -20.69 -8.50 -6.49
N VAL A 82 -19.99 -8.64 -5.37
CA VAL A 82 -19.00 -9.70 -5.19
C VAL A 82 -19.65 -11.09 -5.13
N SER A 83 -20.79 -11.24 -4.44
CA SER A 83 -21.50 -12.52 -4.38
C SER A 83 -22.03 -12.97 -5.75
N ASP A 84 -22.44 -12.03 -6.59
CA ASP A 84 -22.91 -12.33 -7.94
C ASP A 84 -21.75 -12.81 -8.82
N VAL A 85 -20.61 -12.12 -8.80
CA VAL A 85 -19.44 -12.52 -9.61
C VAL A 85 -18.84 -13.85 -9.17
N ILE A 86 -18.93 -14.20 -7.88
CA ILE A 86 -18.48 -15.51 -7.40
C ILE A 86 -19.27 -16.66 -8.03
N LYS A 87 -20.58 -16.48 -8.26
CA LYS A 87 -21.43 -17.48 -8.91
C LYS A 87 -21.07 -17.71 -10.38
N ASP A 88 -20.54 -16.66 -11.05
CA ASP A 88 -20.16 -16.71 -12.46
C ASP A 88 -18.69 -17.14 -12.67
N GLY A 89 -17.96 -17.42 -11.58
CA GLY A 89 -16.56 -17.84 -11.62
C GLY A 89 -15.60 -16.68 -11.48
N VAL A 90 -14.59 -16.87 -10.62
CA VAL A 90 -13.66 -15.81 -10.19
C VAL A 90 -12.36 -15.80 -10.96
N ASN A 91 -11.99 -16.91 -11.59
CA ASN A 91 -10.76 -17.04 -12.37
C ASN A 91 -10.90 -18.15 -13.42
N CYS A 92 -10.43 -17.89 -14.63
CA CYS A 92 -10.40 -18.91 -15.70
C CYS A 92 -9.24 -18.62 -16.67
N THR A 93 -9.17 -19.37 -17.77
CA THR A 93 -8.14 -19.17 -18.82
C THR A 93 -8.33 -17.85 -19.59
N LEU A 94 -9.56 -17.34 -19.64
CA LEU A 94 -9.88 -16.07 -20.30
C LEU A 94 -9.79 -14.90 -19.29
N ASN A 95 -9.52 -13.70 -19.79
CA ASN A 95 -9.45 -12.48 -18.97
C ASN A 95 -10.84 -12.02 -18.54
N ALA A 96 -10.95 -11.39 -17.37
CA ALA A 96 -12.17 -10.76 -16.88
C ALA A 96 -12.33 -9.37 -17.51
N PRO A 97 -13.52 -9.01 -18.03
CA PRO A 97 -13.75 -7.68 -18.62
C PRO A 97 -13.61 -6.55 -17.59
N GLU A 98 -13.89 -6.81 -16.32
CA GLU A 98 -13.79 -5.84 -15.24
C GLU A 98 -12.34 -5.36 -15.00
N GLU A 99 -11.34 -6.12 -15.42
CA GLU A 99 -9.96 -5.65 -15.43
C GLU A 99 -9.79 -4.43 -16.34
N VAL A 100 -10.33 -4.50 -17.55
CA VAL A 100 -10.30 -3.39 -18.51
C VAL A 100 -11.15 -2.22 -18.02
N MET A 101 -12.38 -2.50 -17.56
CA MET A 101 -13.28 -1.47 -17.05
C MET A 101 -12.69 -0.69 -15.89
N LEU A 102 -12.02 -1.38 -14.96
CA LEU A 102 -11.34 -0.71 -13.85
C LEU A 102 -10.12 0.08 -14.33
N ALA A 103 -9.35 -0.43 -15.28
CA ALA A 103 -8.22 0.30 -15.84
C ALA A 103 -8.68 1.60 -16.49
N GLU A 104 -9.69 1.56 -17.34
CA GLU A 104 -10.30 2.75 -17.98
C GLU A 104 -10.80 3.75 -16.93
N LYS A 105 -11.52 3.27 -15.90
CA LYS A 105 -12.00 4.12 -14.81
C LYS A 105 -10.87 4.81 -14.05
N LEU A 106 -9.78 4.08 -13.79
CA LEU A 106 -8.60 4.66 -13.12
C LEU A 106 -7.88 5.69 -14.00
N LEU A 107 -7.81 5.48 -15.32
CA LEU A 107 -7.25 6.46 -16.25
C LEU A 107 -8.12 7.72 -16.32
N ASP A 108 -9.44 7.59 -16.38
CA ASP A 108 -10.38 8.73 -16.33
C ASP A 108 -10.20 9.57 -15.05
N LEU A 109 -9.95 8.90 -13.92
CA LEU A 109 -9.74 9.55 -12.63
C LEU A 109 -8.34 10.15 -12.47
N ASN A 110 -7.37 9.77 -13.29
CA ASN A 110 -5.98 10.23 -13.23
C ASN A 110 -5.51 10.74 -14.61
N PRO A 111 -5.87 11.98 -15.02
CA PRO A 111 -5.67 12.47 -16.38
C PRO A 111 -4.21 12.50 -16.88
N PHE A 112 -3.22 12.49 -15.97
CA PHE A 112 -1.80 12.41 -16.35
C PHE A 112 -1.39 10.99 -16.79
N ALA A 113 -2.19 9.98 -16.45
CA ALA A 113 -1.84 8.58 -16.60
C ALA A 113 -2.20 8.05 -18.01
N GLY A 114 -1.39 7.11 -18.51
CA GLY A 114 -1.60 6.39 -19.75
C GLY A 114 -1.55 4.86 -19.59
N GLY A 115 -1.32 4.34 -18.38
CA GLY A 115 -1.26 2.90 -18.14
C GLY A 115 -1.54 2.50 -16.71
N VAL A 116 -2.04 1.26 -16.55
CA VAL A 116 -2.35 0.65 -15.25
C VAL A 116 -1.76 -0.76 -15.16
N ARG A 117 -1.25 -1.11 -13.98
CA ARG A 117 -0.92 -2.49 -13.60
C ARG A 117 -1.60 -2.84 -12.29
N PHE A 118 -2.18 -4.02 -12.21
CA PHE A 118 -2.87 -4.49 -11.01
C PHE A 118 -2.03 -5.50 -10.22
N ALA A 119 -2.27 -5.51 -8.89
CA ALA A 119 -1.79 -6.52 -7.96
C ALA A 119 -2.82 -6.70 -6.84
N LYS A 120 -2.51 -7.47 -5.80
CA LYS A 120 -3.46 -7.75 -4.70
C LYS A 120 -3.14 -7.01 -3.41
N SER A 121 -1.89 -6.65 -3.18
CA SER A 121 -1.47 -5.96 -1.94
C SER A 121 -0.66 -4.71 -2.22
N GLY A 122 -0.66 -3.76 -1.27
CA GLY A 122 0.12 -2.54 -1.40
C GLY A 122 1.62 -2.79 -1.52
N GLY A 123 2.15 -3.76 -0.77
CA GLY A 123 3.58 -4.10 -0.86
C GLY A 123 3.99 -4.67 -2.22
N GLU A 124 3.13 -5.46 -2.88
CA GLU A 124 3.34 -5.90 -4.27
C GLU A 124 3.32 -4.70 -5.22
N ALA A 125 2.28 -3.86 -5.11
CA ALA A 125 2.14 -2.68 -5.97
C ALA A 125 3.33 -1.72 -5.85
N MET A 126 3.83 -1.48 -4.64
CA MET A 126 5.04 -0.67 -4.44
C MET A 126 6.29 -1.32 -5.06
N ALA A 127 6.46 -2.63 -4.92
CA ALA A 127 7.57 -3.35 -5.58
C ALA A 127 7.47 -3.28 -7.10
N ILE A 128 6.26 -3.35 -7.67
CA ILE A 128 5.98 -3.16 -9.10
C ILE A 128 6.34 -1.73 -9.52
N ALA A 129 5.84 -0.72 -8.82
CA ALA A 129 6.08 0.69 -9.14
C ALA A 129 7.58 1.03 -9.16
N VAL A 130 8.31 0.62 -8.11
CA VAL A 130 9.76 0.81 -8.03
C VAL A 130 10.50 0.06 -9.15
N ARG A 131 10.08 -1.15 -9.51
CA ARG A 131 10.68 -1.90 -10.62
C ARG A 131 10.46 -1.22 -11.96
N ILE A 132 9.26 -0.71 -12.23
CA ILE A 132 8.95 0.06 -13.45
C ILE A 132 9.81 1.33 -13.50
N ALA A 133 9.88 2.07 -12.40
CA ALA A 133 10.67 3.30 -12.30
C ALA A 133 12.19 3.04 -12.51
N ARG A 134 12.72 1.96 -11.95
CA ARG A 134 14.11 1.53 -12.19
C ARG A 134 14.34 1.11 -13.65
N ALA A 135 13.40 0.37 -14.26
CA ALA A 135 13.48 0.00 -15.67
C ALA A 135 13.49 1.24 -16.57
N LYS A 136 12.64 2.23 -16.28
CA LYS A 136 12.56 3.51 -16.99
C LYS A 136 13.85 4.31 -16.90
N THR A 137 14.43 4.42 -15.72
CA THR A 137 15.60 5.30 -15.47
C THR A 137 16.94 4.60 -15.68
N GLY A 138 16.98 3.27 -15.68
CA GLY A 138 18.22 2.49 -15.70
C GLY A 138 19.08 2.66 -14.45
N LYS A 139 18.50 3.15 -13.34
CA LYS A 139 19.20 3.46 -12.10
C LYS A 139 18.62 2.67 -10.92
N ASP A 140 19.46 2.22 -9.99
CA ASP A 140 19.07 1.34 -8.89
C ASP A 140 18.55 2.07 -7.66
N LYS A 141 19.05 3.30 -7.38
CA LYS A 141 18.76 4.00 -6.14
C LYS A 141 17.38 4.62 -6.11
N VAL A 142 16.69 4.43 -4.97
CA VAL A 142 15.41 5.05 -4.62
C VAL A 142 15.62 5.98 -3.43
N LEU A 143 15.26 7.24 -3.57
CA LEU A 143 15.12 8.17 -2.45
C LEU A 143 13.68 8.10 -1.97
N PHE A 144 13.44 7.93 -0.67
CA PHE A 144 12.06 7.74 -0.21
C PHE A 144 11.78 8.43 1.12
N SER A 145 10.51 8.72 1.35
CA SER A 145 10.00 9.13 2.66
C SER A 145 8.63 8.51 2.94
N GLY A 146 8.52 7.82 4.06
CA GLY A 146 7.29 7.14 4.49
C GLY A 146 7.41 5.63 4.58
N TYR A 147 6.27 4.96 4.75
CA TYR A 147 6.15 3.51 4.80
C TYR A 147 5.67 2.96 3.46
N HIS A 148 6.46 2.10 2.84
CA HIS A 148 6.19 1.59 1.49
C HIS A 148 6.15 0.06 1.39
N GLY A 149 5.76 -0.62 2.44
CA GLY A 149 5.61 -2.07 2.47
C GLY A 149 6.78 -2.81 3.12
N TRP A 150 6.90 -4.08 2.80
CA TRP A 150 7.80 -5.03 3.45
C TRP A 150 8.87 -5.62 2.50
N SER A 151 8.85 -5.21 1.23
CA SER A 151 9.73 -5.77 0.20
C SER A 151 11.21 -5.45 0.43
N ASP A 152 12.07 -6.29 -0.12
CA ASP A 152 13.53 -6.18 0.02
C ASP A 152 14.06 -4.81 -0.36
N TRP A 153 13.51 -4.17 -1.41
CA TRP A 153 13.95 -2.85 -1.83
C TRP A 153 13.79 -1.79 -0.74
N TYR A 154 12.75 -1.89 0.09
CA TYR A 154 12.47 -0.95 1.18
C TYR A 154 13.29 -1.29 2.43
N LEU A 155 13.31 -2.56 2.83
CA LEU A 155 14.08 -3.03 3.99
C LEU A 155 15.60 -2.92 3.77
N ALA A 156 16.07 -2.82 2.52
CA ALA A 156 17.47 -2.59 2.16
C ALA A 156 18.08 -1.35 2.84
N THR A 157 17.25 -0.38 3.21
CA THR A 157 17.65 0.80 3.99
C THR A 157 18.43 0.40 5.26
N ASN A 158 17.91 -0.59 6.00
CA ASN A 158 18.50 -1.05 7.26
C ASN A 158 19.74 -1.97 7.07
N LEU A 159 20.14 -2.27 5.85
CA LEU A 159 21.43 -2.90 5.56
C LEU A 159 22.60 -1.90 5.73
N SER A 160 22.36 -0.64 5.37
CA SER A 160 23.39 0.41 5.39
C SER A 160 23.34 1.25 6.66
N ASN A 161 22.16 1.42 7.24
CA ASN A 161 21.92 2.12 8.50
C ASN A 161 20.88 1.34 9.30
N LYS A 162 21.25 0.78 10.46
CA LYS A 162 20.36 -0.05 11.28
C LYS A 162 19.06 0.62 11.69
N ASP A 163 19.08 1.94 11.82
CA ASP A 163 17.98 2.77 12.29
C ASP A 163 17.33 3.57 11.15
N GLY A 164 17.68 3.25 9.90
CA GLY A 164 17.24 4.02 8.72
C GLY A 164 15.73 4.05 8.49
N LEU A 165 14.99 3.09 9.03
CA LEU A 165 13.53 3.02 8.96
C LEU A 165 12.81 3.45 10.24
N ASP A 166 13.51 3.83 11.30
CA ASP A 166 12.92 4.09 12.61
C ASP A 166 11.90 5.23 12.56
N ASP A 167 12.20 6.32 11.85
CA ASP A 167 11.29 7.46 11.66
C ASP A 167 10.25 7.23 10.54
N HIS A 168 10.39 6.16 9.75
CA HIS A 168 9.53 5.89 8.60
C HIS A 168 8.47 4.83 8.88
N LEU A 169 8.70 3.90 9.82
CA LEU A 169 7.74 2.88 10.20
C LEU A 169 7.74 2.66 11.73
N ILE A 170 8.67 1.88 12.22
CA ILE A 170 8.86 1.60 13.65
C ILE A 170 10.34 1.30 13.94
N PRO A 171 10.83 1.64 15.13
CA PRO A 171 12.19 1.32 15.53
C PRO A 171 12.51 -0.18 15.54
N GLY A 172 13.76 -0.51 15.23
CA GLY A 172 14.32 -1.84 15.40
C GLY A 172 13.91 -2.86 14.34
N LEU A 173 13.50 -2.45 13.14
CA LEU A 173 13.21 -3.36 12.03
C LEU A 173 14.49 -4.05 11.53
N SER A 174 14.48 -5.37 11.49
CA SER A 174 15.60 -6.16 11.00
C SER A 174 15.55 -6.30 9.47
N ALA A 175 16.70 -6.03 8.83
CA ALA A 175 16.93 -6.37 7.42
C ALA A 175 17.42 -7.82 7.21
N ARG A 176 17.30 -8.69 8.22
CA ARG A 176 17.73 -10.08 8.12
C ARG A 176 16.99 -10.81 7.03
N GLY A 177 17.71 -11.40 6.09
CA GLY A 177 17.15 -12.09 4.91
C GLY A 177 17.11 -11.22 3.65
N VAL A 178 17.30 -9.90 3.76
CA VAL A 178 17.47 -9.03 2.59
C VAL A 178 18.86 -9.24 2.00
N PRO A 179 19.01 -9.42 0.67
CA PRO A 179 20.31 -9.59 0.02
C PRO A 179 21.25 -8.41 0.29
N SER A 180 22.47 -8.68 0.73
CA SER A 180 23.47 -7.63 1.05
C SER A 180 23.83 -6.75 -0.15
N GLY A 181 23.72 -7.27 -1.37
CA GLY A 181 23.93 -6.49 -2.60
C GLY A 181 22.95 -5.34 -2.81
N LEU A 182 21.85 -5.27 -2.03
CA LEU A 182 20.92 -4.15 -2.06
C LEU A 182 21.31 -3.00 -1.11
N ALA A 183 22.41 -3.10 -0.38
CA ALA A 183 22.89 -2.02 0.47
C ALA A 183 23.05 -0.72 -0.35
N ASN A 184 22.63 0.41 0.23
CA ASN A 184 22.67 1.74 -0.41
C ASN A 184 21.78 1.91 -1.66
N THR A 185 20.80 1.02 -1.89
CA THR A 185 19.83 1.19 -2.98
C THR A 185 18.52 1.86 -2.56
N ALA A 186 18.29 2.02 -1.26
CA ALA A 186 17.14 2.75 -0.70
C ALA A 186 17.63 3.72 0.38
N ILE A 187 17.44 5.01 0.11
CA ILE A 187 17.97 6.11 0.92
C ILE A 187 16.80 6.94 1.45
N PRO A 188 16.61 7.01 2.77
CA PRO A 188 15.52 7.78 3.34
C PRO A 188 15.81 9.27 3.37
N PHE A 189 14.76 10.09 3.28
CA PHE A 189 14.80 11.52 3.58
C PHE A 189 13.61 11.89 4.48
N THR A 190 13.73 12.98 5.23
CA THR A 190 12.67 13.45 6.13
C THR A 190 11.51 14.06 5.34
N TYR A 191 10.28 13.57 5.61
CA TYR A 191 9.07 14.06 4.96
C TYR A 191 8.85 15.54 5.23
N ASN A 192 8.55 16.30 4.18
CA ASN A 192 8.25 17.73 4.23
C ASN A 192 9.42 18.62 4.76
N ASP A 193 10.65 18.11 4.74
CA ASP A 193 11.88 18.83 5.06
C ASP A 193 12.67 19.08 3.77
N ILE A 194 12.55 20.31 3.25
CA ILE A 194 13.16 20.73 1.98
C ILE A 194 14.69 20.62 2.04
N GLU A 195 15.31 21.10 3.12
CA GLU A 195 16.77 21.11 3.26
C GLU A 195 17.32 19.67 3.29
N ASN A 196 16.72 18.80 4.09
CA ASN A 196 17.09 17.39 4.16
C ASN A 196 16.88 16.69 2.81
N PHE A 197 15.74 16.94 2.13
CA PHE A 197 15.46 16.37 0.81
C PHE A 197 16.51 16.81 -0.22
N GLU A 198 16.76 18.13 -0.37
CA GLU A 198 17.72 18.65 -1.34
C GLU A 198 19.16 18.16 -1.07
N LYS A 199 19.56 18.10 0.19
CA LYS A 199 20.83 17.51 0.60
C LYS A 199 20.93 16.03 0.20
N THR A 200 19.85 15.27 0.42
CA THR A 200 19.80 13.85 0.06
C THR A 200 19.90 13.63 -1.45
N VAL A 201 19.18 14.43 -2.25
CA VAL A 201 19.29 14.38 -3.72
C VAL A 201 20.71 14.71 -4.18
N ASN A 202 21.29 15.80 -3.67
CA ASN A 202 22.64 16.24 -4.07
C ASN A 202 23.73 15.23 -3.70
N ALA A 203 23.53 14.45 -2.64
CA ALA A 203 24.44 13.37 -2.25
C ALA A 203 24.23 12.07 -3.06
N ASN A 204 23.15 11.94 -3.85
CA ASN A 204 22.77 10.73 -4.58
C ASN A 204 22.30 11.03 -6.00
N LEU A 205 23.13 11.70 -6.81
CA LEU A 205 22.81 12.08 -8.19
C LEU A 205 22.63 10.87 -9.12
N ASP A 206 23.08 9.71 -8.71
CA ASP A 206 22.87 8.41 -9.36
C ASP A 206 21.51 7.76 -8.99
N ALA A 207 20.69 8.40 -8.15
CA ALA A 207 19.34 7.95 -7.90
C ALA A 207 18.43 8.15 -9.13
N GLY A 208 17.48 7.22 -9.30
CA GLY A 208 16.53 7.25 -10.42
C GLY A 208 15.06 7.42 -9.99
N VAL A 209 14.80 7.28 -8.70
CA VAL A 209 13.42 7.24 -8.19
C VAL A 209 13.31 8.09 -6.93
N ILE A 210 12.24 8.87 -6.85
CA ILE A 210 11.77 9.52 -5.62
C ILE A 210 10.43 8.88 -5.27
N CYS A 211 10.26 8.41 -4.04
CA CYS A 211 9.03 7.79 -3.56
C CYS A 211 8.60 8.46 -2.26
N LEU A 212 7.35 8.94 -2.19
CA LEU A 212 6.79 9.58 -1.01
C LEU A 212 5.31 9.21 -0.81
N GLU A 213 4.84 9.21 0.45
CA GLU A 213 3.40 9.12 0.72
C GLU A 213 2.70 10.41 0.28
N GLY A 214 1.52 10.32 -0.33
CA GLY A 214 0.74 11.51 -0.75
C GLY A 214 0.36 12.43 0.40
N ALA A 215 0.03 11.85 1.55
CA ALA A 215 -0.07 12.50 2.85
C ALA A 215 0.34 11.51 3.93
N ARG A 216 1.04 11.97 4.97
CA ARG A 216 1.45 11.13 6.09
C ARG A 216 0.71 11.55 7.37
N TYR A 217 1.34 12.31 8.26
CA TYR A 217 0.71 12.89 9.44
C TYR A 217 0.08 14.25 9.11
N ASP A 218 0.71 14.97 8.17
CA ASP A 218 0.28 16.25 7.62
C ASP A 218 0.34 16.21 6.09
N PHE A 219 -0.27 17.21 5.46
CA PHE A 219 -0.09 17.45 4.03
C PHE A 219 1.32 18.00 3.77
N PRO A 220 1.96 17.61 2.66
CA PRO A 220 3.22 18.24 2.26
C PRO A 220 3.00 19.71 1.90
N SER A 221 3.97 20.56 2.21
CA SER A 221 3.92 21.95 1.79
C SER A 221 4.09 22.09 0.29
N GLN A 222 3.54 23.18 -0.27
CA GLN A 222 3.64 23.46 -1.70
C GLN A 222 5.12 23.60 -2.11
N GLU A 223 5.91 24.29 -1.30
CA GLU A 223 7.34 24.50 -1.55
C GLU A 223 8.13 23.17 -1.57
N PHE A 224 7.75 22.23 -0.70
CA PHE A 224 8.36 20.89 -0.70
C PHE A 224 8.04 20.15 -2.00
N LEU A 225 6.78 20.14 -2.44
CA LEU A 225 6.36 19.48 -3.69
C LEU A 225 6.98 20.13 -4.92
N GLU A 226 7.13 21.46 -4.94
CA GLU A 226 7.84 22.18 -6.00
C GLU A 226 9.32 21.79 -6.05
N SER A 227 9.98 21.64 -4.87
CA SER A 227 11.36 21.16 -4.82
C SER A 227 11.48 19.72 -5.34
N VAL A 228 10.53 18.83 -4.97
CA VAL A 228 10.47 17.45 -5.49
C VAL A 228 10.37 17.46 -7.01
N SER A 229 9.39 18.16 -7.57
CA SER A 229 9.16 18.25 -9.02
C SER A 229 10.37 18.82 -9.77
N ARG A 230 10.95 19.89 -9.24
CA ARG A 230 12.11 20.58 -9.82
C ARG A 230 13.35 19.66 -9.87
N LEU A 231 13.66 18.98 -8.76
CA LEU A 231 14.83 18.11 -8.69
C LEU A 231 14.63 16.81 -9.46
N ALA A 232 13.44 16.23 -9.42
CA ALA A 232 13.10 15.05 -10.22
C ALA A 232 13.31 15.33 -11.71
N LYS A 233 12.77 16.43 -12.23
CA LYS A 233 12.95 16.86 -13.61
C LYS A 233 14.42 17.13 -13.95
N LYS A 234 15.14 17.86 -13.08
CA LYS A 234 16.56 18.21 -13.29
C LYS A 234 17.45 16.97 -13.43
N HIS A 235 17.18 15.91 -12.68
CA HIS A 235 18.02 14.71 -12.59
C HIS A 235 17.43 13.49 -13.29
N ASN A 236 16.33 13.65 -14.04
CA ASN A 236 15.61 12.58 -14.74
C ASN A 236 15.24 11.43 -13.78
N MET A 237 14.60 11.77 -12.67
CA MET A 237 14.08 10.81 -11.70
C MET A 237 12.58 10.62 -11.90
N VAL A 238 12.09 9.39 -11.72
CA VAL A 238 10.65 9.08 -11.69
C VAL A 238 10.12 9.32 -10.29
N VAL A 239 9.00 10.02 -10.18
CA VAL A 239 8.32 10.31 -8.90
C VAL A 239 7.14 9.37 -8.69
N ILE A 240 7.16 8.65 -7.58
CA ILE A 240 6.08 7.75 -7.15
C ILE A 240 5.36 8.38 -5.96
N SER A 241 4.05 8.63 -6.09
CA SER A 241 3.17 8.96 -4.98
C SER A 241 2.51 7.69 -4.45
N ASP A 242 2.83 7.33 -3.22
CA ASP A 242 2.18 6.23 -2.51
C ASP A 242 0.87 6.73 -1.88
N GLU A 243 -0.24 6.40 -2.51
CA GLU A 243 -1.59 6.74 -2.07
C GLU A 243 -2.33 5.55 -1.44
N ILE A 244 -1.60 4.51 -1.05
CA ILE A 244 -2.19 3.29 -0.45
C ILE A 244 -2.96 3.63 0.82
N THR A 245 -2.47 4.58 1.62
CA THR A 245 -3.13 5.00 2.86
C THR A 245 -4.04 6.21 2.66
N SER A 246 -3.61 7.19 1.89
CA SER A 246 -4.29 8.49 1.69
C SER A 246 -5.39 8.45 0.63
N GLY A 247 -5.23 7.66 -0.42
CA GLY A 247 -6.16 7.60 -1.54
C GLY A 247 -7.60 7.23 -1.15
N TRP A 248 -8.57 7.75 -1.92
CA TRP A 248 -10.01 7.51 -1.79
C TRP A 248 -10.65 8.03 -0.49
N ARG A 249 -9.97 8.93 0.24
CA ARG A 249 -10.48 9.47 1.51
C ARG A 249 -10.94 10.90 1.41
N MET A 250 -10.26 11.70 0.61
CA MET A 250 -10.51 13.13 0.49
C MET A 250 -10.88 13.54 -0.94
N THR A 251 -10.55 12.71 -1.90
CA THR A 251 -10.90 12.87 -3.31
C THR A 251 -11.29 11.53 -3.90
N ASP A 252 -11.80 11.55 -5.13
CA ASP A 252 -12.00 10.40 -6.00
C ASP A 252 -10.67 9.91 -6.61
N GLY A 253 -9.70 9.61 -5.78
CA GLY A 253 -8.34 9.19 -6.15
C GLY A 253 -7.31 9.57 -5.11
N GLY A 254 -6.17 10.08 -5.55
CA GLY A 254 -5.05 10.45 -4.69
C GLY A 254 -5.11 11.87 -4.15
N VAL A 255 -4.47 12.09 -3.01
CA VAL A 255 -4.30 13.41 -2.38
C VAL A 255 -3.47 14.35 -3.26
N TYR A 256 -2.63 13.83 -4.14
CA TYR A 256 -1.84 14.62 -5.08
C TYR A 256 -2.71 15.62 -5.88
N LYS A 257 -3.98 15.28 -6.15
CA LYS A 257 -4.94 16.17 -6.84
C LYS A 257 -5.25 17.45 -6.04
N ILE A 258 -5.33 17.34 -4.72
CA ILE A 258 -5.59 18.51 -3.84
C ILE A 258 -4.37 19.40 -3.79
N ASN A 259 -3.20 18.81 -3.78
CA ASN A 259 -1.93 19.52 -3.66
C ASN A 259 -1.46 20.15 -4.98
N GLY A 260 -2.15 19.88 -6.10
CA GLY A 260 -1.72 20.34 -7.43
C GLY A 260 -0.36 19.74 -7.86
N PHE A 261 0.00 18.60 -7.30
CA PHE A 261 1.24 17.89 -7.59
C PHE A 261 0.96 16.76 -8.59
N GLU A 262 1.77 16.64 -9.63
CA GLU A 262 1.63 15.60 -10.64
C GLU A 262 2.81 14.64 -10.57
N PRO A 263 2.62 13.44 -9.99
CA PRO A 263 3.64 12.39 -9.97
C PRO A 263 3.68 11.64 -11.31
N ASP A 264 4.76 10.90 -11.57
CA ASP A 264 4.85 10.00 -12.72
C ASP A 264 4.08 8.69 -12.51
N ILE A 265 4.01 8.23 -11.24
CA ILE A 265 3.28 7.02 -10.83
C ILE A 265 2.51 7.32 -9.53
N VAL A 266 1.28 6.84 -9.48
CA VAL A 266 0.45 6.76 -8.26
C VAL A 266 0.16 5.31 -7.93
N VAL A 267 0.24 4.94 -6.65
CA VAL A 267 -0.05 3.58 -6.20
C VAL A 267 -1.25 3.57 -5.27
N TYR A 268 -2.27 2.79 -5.62
CA TYR A 268 -3.51 2.63 -4.86
C TYR A 268 -3.67 1.22 -4.29
N ALA A 269 -4.28 1.10 -3.12
CA ALA A 269 -4.72 -0.14 -2.49
C ALA A 269 -5.76 0.16 -1.39
N LYS A 270 -5.82 -0.67 -0.34
CA LYS A 270 -6.67 -0.48 0.85
C LYS A 270 -8.10 -0.05 0.51
N ALA A 271 -8.40 1.26 0.63
CA ALA A 271 -9.74 1.81 0.43
C ALA A 271 -10.31 1.52 -0.97
N MET A 272 -9.46 1.48 -2.02
CA MET A 272 -9.88 1.20 -3.39
C MET A 272 -10.72 -0.08 -3.53
N GLY A 273 -10.40 -1.11 -2.76
CA GLY A 273 -11.10 -2.40 -2.82
C GLY A 273 -12.23 -2.57 -1.81
N GLY A 274 -12.57 -1.56 -1.00
CA GLY A 274 -13.65 -1.65 0.00
C GLY A 274 -13.49 -2.79 1.01
N GLY A 275 -12.26 -3.28 1.25
CA GLY A 275 -11.94 -4.43 2.11
C GLY A 275 -11.50 -5.68 1.35
N PHE A 276 -11.62 -5.71 0.03
CA PHE A 276 -11.14 -6.81 -0.82
C PHE A 276 -9.70 -6.56 -1.30
N ALA A 277 -9.01 -7.64 -1.63
CA ALA A 277 -7.61 -7.59 -2.05
C ALA A 277 -7.48 -7.12 -3.51
N ILE A 278 -7.11 -5.87 -3.69
CA ILE A 278 -6.77 -5.24 -4.97
C ILE A 278 -5.83 -4.07 -4.73
N SER A 279 -4.91 -3.85 -5.66
CA SER A 279 -4.05 -2.68 -5.73
C SER A 279 -3.74 -2.33 -7.19
N ALA A 280 -3.42 -1.07 -7.44
CA ALA A 280 -3.12 -0.58 -8.78
C ALA A 280 -1.89 0.33 -8.74
N VAL A 281 -1.06 0.19 -9.78
CA VAL A 281 0.01 1.10 -10.16
C VAL A 281 -0.47 1.84 -11.40
N VAL A 282 -0.70 3.12 -11.29
CA VAL A 282 -1.24 4.00 -12.33
C VAL A 282 -0.17 5.02 -12.68
N GLY A 283 0.19 5.18 -13.93
CA GLY A 283 1.27 6.11 -14.26
C GLY A 283 1.22 6.63 -15.69
N SER A 284 2.06 7.62 -15.97
CA SER A 284 2.17 8.22 -17.31
C SER A 284 2.51 7.17 -18.35
N GLU A 285 2.04 7.37 -19.59
CA GLU A 285 2.28 6.45 -20.72
C GLU A 285 3.77 6.14 -20.89
N GLU A 286 4.60 7.18 -20.81
CA GLU A 286 6.04 7.08 -20.99
C GLU A 286 6.70 6.17 -19.95
N VAL A 287 6.31 6.29 -18.68
CA VAL A 287 6.87 5.50 -17.59
C VAL A 287 6.30 4.08 -17.59
N MET A 288 4.99 3.94 -17.81
CA MET A 288 4.32 2.62 -17.77
C MET A 288 4.69 1.74 -18.97
N HIS A 289 5.15 2.31 -20.09
CA HIS A 289 5.68 1.54 -21.21
C HIS A 289 6.83 0.63 -20.76
N SER A 290 7.68 1.09 -19.85
CA SER A 290 8.81 0.31 -19.31
C SER A 290 8.37 -0.92 -18.48
N ALA A 291 7.08 -1.05 -18.16
CA ALA A 291 6.55 -2.28 -17.59
C ALA A 291 6.63 -3.49 -18.53
N GLN A 292 6.80 -3.26 -19.84
CA GLN A 292 6.95 -4.32 -20.85
C GLN A 292 8.39 -4.82 -20.94
N ASP A 293 9.35 -4.03 -20.48
CA ASP A 293 10.78 -4.35 -20.54
C ASP A 293 11.23 -5.23 -19.34
N THR A 294 10.33 -5.51 -18.41
CA THR A 294 10.61 -6.29 -17.20
C THR A 294 9.52 -7.29 -16.91
N PHE A 295 9.91 -8.50 -16.44
CA PHE A 295 8.94 -9.55 -16.13
C PHE A 295 8.22 -9.28 -14.81
N MET A 296 6.90 -9.13 -14.87
CA MET A 296 5.99 -8.99 -13.73
C MET A 296 4.69 -9.74 -14.03
N SER A 297 4.47 -10.86 -13.36
CA SER A 297 3.30 -11.70 -13.59
C SER A 297 2.94 -12.49 -12.33
N SER A 298 1.64 -12.62 -12.04
CA SER A 298 1.12 -13.49 -11.00
C SER A 298 -0.30 -13.93 -11.32
N THR A 299 -0.59 -15.22 -11.09
CA THR A 299 -1.89 -15.83 -11.39
C THR A 299 -3.05 -15.07 -10.75
N MET A 300 -2.91 -14.68 -9.48
CA MET A 300 -4.02 -14.09 -8.73
C MET A 300 -4.21 -12.59 -9.00
N TRP A 301 -3.33 -11.94 -9.75
CA TRP A 301 -3.52 -10.54 -10.12
C TRP A 301 -4.68 -10.34 -11.08
N THR A 302 -5.07 -11.37 -11.84
CA THR A 302 -6.19 -11.35 -12.79
C THR A 302 -7.49 -11.91 -12.21
N GLU A 303 -7.53 -12.21 -10.91
CA GLU A 303 -8.71 -12.70 -10.22
C GLU A 303 -9.78 -11.62 -10.13
N ARG A 304 -11.01 -11.97 -10.49
CA ARG A 304 -12.11 -11.06 -10.84
C ARG A 304 -12.73 -10.29 -9.66
N VAL A 305 -12.72 -10.89 -8.45
CA VAL A 305 -13.39 -10.30 -7.27
C VAL A 305 -12.82 -8.93 -6.90
N GLY A 306 -11.50 -8.77 -6.97
CA GLY A 306 -10.85 -7.50 -6.66
C GLY A 306 -11.28 -6.36 -7.60
N PHE A 307 -11.40 -6.64 -8.90
CA PHE A 307 -11.84 -5.66 -9.91
C PHE A 307 -13.29 -5.24 -9.68
N VAL A 308 -14.19 -6.21 -9.47
CA VAL A 308 -15.62 -5.95 -9.17
C VAL A 308 -15.75 -5.16 -7.87
N ALA A 309 -15.00 -5.52 -6.83
CA ALA A 309 -15.04 -4.81 -5.58
C ALA A 309 -14.60 -3.35 -5.74
N ALA A 310 -13.51 -3.09 -6.46
CA ALA A 310 -13.03 -1.74 -6.71
C ALA A 310 -13.98 -0.90 -7.57
N LEU A 311 -14.58 -1.48 -8.61
CA LEU A 311 -15.58 -0.80 -9.44
C LEU A 311 -16.84 -0.45 -8.65
N THR A 312 -17.22 -1.29 -7.67
CA THR A 312 -18.41 -1.06 -6.83
C THR A 312 -18.11 -0.02 -5.74
N THR A 313 -16.88 0.00 -5.21
CA THR A 313 -16.44 0.95 -4.18
C THR A 313 -16.33 2.35 -4.72
#